data_d1fd618723f827007870a7774d7ebded
#
_entry.id   d1fd618723f827007870a7774d7ebded
#
_cell.length_a   1.000
_cell.length_b   1.000
_cell.length_c   1.000
_cell.angle_alpha   90.00
_cell.angle_beta   90.00
_cell.angle_gamma   90.00
#
_symmetry.space_group_name_H-M   'P 1'
#
loop_
_entity.id
_entity.type
_entity.pdbx_description
1 polymer ?
#
loop_
_entity_poly.entity_id
_entity_poly.type
_entity_poly.pdbx_seq_one_letter_code
_entity_poly.pdbx_strand_id
1 'polypeptide(L)'
;MAMVLTGGCLIPLDRFHPKTWWDSVRESGATVLHYLGVMPAILMKAPPSDGDLQPAIRFGFGAGVDRKLHAPFEARFGFPLLEAWAMTETGAGAVIIANQEPRHIGTSSFGREEDDVQVRIVTDAGQPAAIGEHGELLVRHAGDDPRYGFFAGYLKDDAATAEAWQDGWFHTGDIVRREDDGALRFVDRKKNVIRRSGENISAVEVESVLMQHPLVKAVAVAAVPDAVRGDEVLACVVAEPLPAGDAGISDAARSIVQWCLEQLAYYKAPGYVAFVDSLPLTTTNKIQRGEMKALAPTLPGTARCVDTTGMKKRQEAPR
;
A
#
# COMPACT_ATOMS: atom_id res chain seq x y z
N MET A 1 -22.59 -8.17 -3.90
CA MET A 1 -23.56 -8.77 -2.96
C MET A 1 -24.33 -7.72 -2.17
N ALA A 2 -23.67 -6.75 -1.48
CA ALA A 2 -24.36 -5.71 -0.69
C ALA A 2 -25.44 -4.96 -1.49
N MET A 3 -25.14 -4.51 -2.72
CA MET A 3 -26.12 -3.81 -3.57
C MET A 3 -27.34 -4.69 -3.90
N VAL A 4 -27.13 -5.99 -4.14
CA VAL A 4 -28.23 -6.93 -4.40
C VAL A 4 -29.12 -7.10 -3.18
N LEU A 5 -28.51 -7.24 -2.00
CA LEU A 5 -29.25 -7.45 -0.74
C LEU A 5 -30.03 -6.21 -0.29
N THR A 6 -29.56 -5.02 -0.64
CA THR A 6 -30.18 -3.74 -0.26
C THR A 6 -31.07 -3.15 -1.36
N GLY A 7 -31.24 -3.82 -2.50
CA GLY A 7 -31.98 -3.31 -3.64
C GLY A 7 -31.28 -2.17 -4.38
N GLY A 8 -29.97 -2.03 -4.18
CA GLY A 8 -29.14 -1.04 -4.87
C GLY A 8 -28.82 -1.44 -6.32
N CYS A 9 -28.28 -0.49 -7.08
CA CYS A 9 -27.86 -0.67 -8.45
C CYS A 9 -26.35 -0.66 -8.56
N LEU A 10 -25.77 -1.64 -9.29
CA LEU A 10 -24.36 -1.63 -9.69
C LEU A 10 -24.22 -0.96 -11.05
N ILE A 11 -23.26 -0.05 -11.16
CA ILE A 11 -22.93 0.69 -12.38
C ILE A 11 -21.49 0.32 -12.77
N PRO A 12 -21.29 -0.82 -13.47
CA PRO A 12 -19.96 -1.22 -13.90
C PRO A 12 -19.51 -0.39 -15.10
N LEU A 13 -18.28 0.10 -15.05
CA LEU A 13 -17.60 0.71 -16.18
C LEU A 13 -16.62 -0.29 -16.80
N ASP A 14 -16.30 -0.12 -18.09
CA ASP A 14 -15.34 -0.98 -18.80
C ASP A 14 -13.94 -0.88 -18.19
N ARG A 15 -13.55 0.35 -17.82
CA ARG A 15 -12.30 0.66 -17.12
C ARG A 15 -12.36 2.05 -16.48
N PHE A 16 -11.34 2.37 -15.70
CA PHE A 16 -11.15 3.71 -15.16
C PHE A 16 -10.58 4.65 -16.22
N HIS A 17 -11.36 5.68 -16.60
CA HIS A 17 -10.97 6.74 -17.51
C HIS A 17 -10.85 8.07 -16.76
N PRO A 18 -9.66 8.53 -16.36
CA PRO A 18 -9.51 9.70 -15.49
C PRO A 18 -10.14 10.99 -16.05
N LYS A 19 -10.11 11.19 -17.37
CA LYS A 19 -10.62 12.41 -18.02
C LYS A 19 -12.14 12.50 -18.01
N THR A 20 -12.85 11.39 -18.06
CA THR A 20 -14.32 11.32 -18.15
C THR A 20 -14.94 10.71 -16.89
N TRP A 21 -14.13 10.45 -15.88
CA TRP A 21 -14.59 9.80 -14.65
C TRP A 21 -15.73 10.54 -13.97
N TRP A 22 -15.58 11.84 -13.73
CA TRP A 22 -16.58 12.62 -13.04
C TRP A 22 -17.85 12.83 -13.86
N ASP A 23 -17.76 12.88 -15.20
CA ASP A 23 -18.93 12.92 -16.07
C ASP A 23 -19.72 11.61 -15.96
N SER A 24 -19.04 10.46 -16.06
CA SER A 24 -19.67 9.15 -15.89
C SER A 24 -20.34 9.00 -14.51
N VAL A 25 -19.70 9.48 -13.45
CA VAL A 25 -20.25 9.46 -12.09
C VAL A 25 -21.53 10.29 -12.01
N ARG A 26 -21.52 11.52 -12.52
CA ARG A 26 -22.69 12.41 -12.50
C ARG A 26 -23.83 11.88 -13.36
N GLU A 27 -23.55 11.45 -14.58
CA GLU A 27 -24.55 10.92 -15.51
C GLU A 27 -25.22 9.66 -15.01
N SER A 28 -24.47 8.81 -14.31
CA SER A 28 -25.00 7.57 -13.73
C SER A 28 -25.83 7.79 -12.47
N GLY A 29 -25.74 8.95 -11.82
CA GLY A 29 -26.38 9.22 -10.54
C GLY A 29 -25.82 8.39 -9.39
N ALA A 30 -24.57 7.93 -9.49
CA ALA A 30 -23.93 7.15 -8.44
C ALA A 30 -23.88 7.91 -7.11
N THR A 31 -24.14 7.21 -6.01
CA THR A 31 -24.10 7.76 -4.65
C THR A 31 -22.98 7.18 -3.81
N VAL A 32 -22.35 6.11 -4.27
CA VAL A 32 -21.21 5.43 -3.65
C VAL A 32 -20.22 5.08 -4.75
N LEU A 33 -18.95 5.29 -4.49
CA LEU A 33 -17.86 4.92 -5.40
C LEU A 33 -17.02 3.79 -4.81
N HIS A 34 -16.61 2.86 -5.65
CA HIS A 34 -15.53 1.92 -5.32
C HIS A 34 -14.22 2.44 -5.93
N TYR A 35 -13.17 2.57 -5.13
CA TYR A 35 -11.87 3.03 -5.60
C TYR A 35 -10.75 2.02 -5.29
N LEU A 36 -9.69 2.08 -6.07
CA LEU A 36 -8.37 1.54 -5.75
C LEU A 36 -7.45 2.71 -5.43
N GLY A 37 -6.48 2.53 -4.54
CA GLY A 37 -5.64 3.63 -4.03
C GLY A 37 -4.95 4.48 -5.10
N VAL A 38 -4.68 3.93 -6.28
CA VAL A 38 -4.14 4.67 -7.43
C VAL A 38 -5.13 5.68 -8.03
N MET A 39 -6.44 5.44 -7.93
CA MET A 39 -7.45 6.32 -8.54
C MET A 39 -7.49 7.71 -7.91
N PRO A 40 -7.53 7.88 -6.57
CA PRO A 40 -7.42 9.18 -5.95
C PRO A 40 -6.16 9.95 -6.38
N ALA A 41 -5.01 9.28 -6.43
CA ALA A 41 -3.76 9.90 -6.84
C ALA A 41 -3.80 10.41 -8.30
N ILE A 42 -4.42 9.67 -9.21
CA ILE A 42 -4.58 10.08 -10.60
C ILE A 42 -5.56 11.26 -10.72
N LEU A 43 -6.70 11.20 -10.02
CA LEU A 43 -7.71 12.27 -10.05
C LEU A 43 -7.18 13.59 -9.48
N MET A 44 -6.34 13.52 -8.46
CA MET A 44 -5.69 14.70 -7.87
C MET A 44 -4.68 15.40 -8.79
N LYS A 45 -4.17 14.73 -9.84
CA LYS A 45 -3.25 15.36 -10.83
C LYS A 45 -3.95 16.36 -11.75
N ALA A 46 -5.25 16.24 -11.94
CA ALA A 46 -6.01 17.22 -12.71
C ALA A 46 -6.03 18.58 -11.99
N PRO A 47 -5.91 19.70 -12.70
CA PRO A 47 -6.03 21.02 -12.08
C PRO A 47 -7.39 21.17 -11.40
N PRO A 48 -7.50 21.92 -10.27
CA PRO A 48 -8.78 22.21 -9.64
C PRO A 48 -9.77 22.89 -10.58
N SER A 49 -11.05 22.58 -10.43
CA SER A 49 -12.14 23.16 -11.21
C SER A 49 -13.40 23.39 -10.36
N ASP A 50 -14.29 24.27 -10.82
CA ASP A 50 -15.57 24.52 -10.14
C ASP A 50 -16.48 23.29 -10.09
N GLY A 51 -16.22 22.28 -10.94
CA GLY A 51 -16.97 21.02 -10.98
C GLY A 51 -16.37 19.90 -10.10
N ASP A 52 -15.39 20.20 -9.26
CA ASP A 52 -14.74 19.17 -8.44
C ASP A 52 -15.64 18.61 -7.34
N LEU A 53 -16.47 19.45 -6.72
CA LEU A 53 -17.40 18.99 -5.68
C LEU A 53 -18.42 17.99 -6.24
N GLN A 54 -18.58 16.87 -5.53
CA GLN A 54 -19.47 15.78 -5.90
C GLN A 54 -20.55 15.55 -4.83
N PRO A 55 -21.53 16.45 -4.69
CA PRO A 55 -22.49 16.46 -3.57
C PRO A 55 -23.43 15.24 -3.55
N ALA A 56 -23.59 14.55 -4.67
CA ALA A 56 -24.38 13.32 -4.75
C ALA A 56 -23.68 12.12 -4.14
N ILE A 57 -22.35 12.16 -4.02
CA ILE A 57 -21.56 11.04 -3.48
C ILE A 57 -21.56 11.09 -1.96
N ARG A 58 -22.02 10.01 -1.34
CA ARG A 58 -22.06 9.87 0.12
C ARG A 58 -20.70 9.46 0.67
N PHE A 59 -20.00 8.54 -0.01
CA PHE A 59 -18.64 8.09 0.34
C PHE A 59 -18.00 7.33 -0.83
N GLY A 60 -16.69 7.29 -0.84
CA GLY A 60 -15.90 6.34 -1.60
C GLY A 60 -15.50 5.17 -0.69
N PHE A 61 -15.56 3.94 -1.20
CA PHE A 61 -15.16 2.72 -0.49
C PHE A 61 -14.00 2.06 -1.24
N GLY A 62 -12.92 1.76 -0.54
CA GLY A 62 -11.75 1.16 -1.18
C GLY A 62 -10.59 0.97 -0.23
N ALA A 63 -9.38 0.86 -0.78
CA ALA A 63 -8.17 0.69 0.01
C ALA A 63 -6.94 1.33 -0.64
N GLY A 64 -5.99 1.74 0.20
CA GLY A 64 -4.65 2.14 -0.23
C GLY A 64 -4.57 3.57 -0.76
N VAL A 65 -5.39 4.50 -0.30
CA VAL A 65 -5.22 5.91 -0.59
C VAL A 65 -3.87 6.41 -0.02
N ASP A 66 -3.14 7.19 -0.80
CA ASP A 66 -1.90 7.81 -0.33
C ASP A 66 -2.17 8.69 0.90
N ARG A 67 -1.36 8.55 1.94
CA ARG A 67 -1.53 9.24 3.22
C ARG A 67 -1.61 10.74 3.09
N LYS A 68 -0.79 11.34 2.21
CA LYS A 68 -0.74 12.79 2.00
C LYS A 68 -1.89 13.29 1.12
N LEU A 69 -2.48 12.41 0.31
CA LEU A 69 -3.57 12.75 -0.59
C LEU A 69 -4.96 12.53 0.04
N HIS A 70 -5.07 11.75 1.10
CA HIS A 70 -6.37 11.38 1.69
C HIS A 70 -7.19 12.62 2.11
N ALA A 71 -6.70 13.42 3.04
CA ALA A 71 -7.40 14.64 3.48
C ALA A 71 -7.58 15.68 2.35
N PRO A 72 -6.56 15.99 1.52
CA PRO A 72 -6.73 16.87 0.36
C PRO A 72 -7.78 16.39 -0.64
N PHE A 73 -7.89 15.08 -0.87
CA PHE A 73 -8.92 14.51 -1.75
C PHE A 73 -10.33 14.74 -1.20
N GLU A 74 -10.56 14.42 0.08
CA GLU A 74 -11.86 14.63 0.72
C GLU A 74 -12.26 16.12 0.70
N ALA A 75 -11.31 17.01 0.99
CA ALA A 75 -11.54 18.45 0.95
C ALA A 75 -11.89 18.96 -0.45
N ARG A 76 -11.24 18.42 -1.50
CA ARG A 76 -11.44 18.84 -2.88
C ARG A 76 -12.77 18.33 -3.46
N PHE A 77 -13.10 17.06 -3.24
CA PHE A 77 -14.26 16.43 -3.88
C PHE A 77 -15.51 16.38 -2.99
N GLY A 78 -15.39 16.71 -1.71
CA GLY A 78 -16.52 16.93 -0.79
C GLY A 78 -17.16 15.67 -0.23
N PHE A 79 -16.49 14.51 -0.25
CA PHE A 79 -16.99 13.26 0.33
C PHE A 79 -15.88 12.43 0.95
N PRO A 80 -16.17 11.59 1.99
CA PRO A 80 -15.17 10.78 2.67
C PRO A 80 -14.73 9.57 1.82
N LEU A 81 -13.44 9.21 1.94
CA LEU A 81 -12.91 7.93 1.50
C LEU A 81 -12.83 6.97 2.68
N LEU A 82 -13.63 5.92 2.66
CA LEU A 82 -13.62 4.87 3.69
C LEU A 82 -12.58 3.82 3.28
N GLU A 83 -11.46 3.80 3.99
CA GLU A 83 -10.43 2.77 3.85
C GLU A 83 -10.96 1.45 4.41
N ALA A 84 -10.83 0.38 3.63
CA ALA A 84 -11.24 -0.95 4.00
C ALA A 84 -10.09 -1.94 3.87
N TRP A 85 -10.10 -2.93 4.72
CA TRP A 85 -9.27 -4.10 4.58
C TRP A 85 -10.14 -5.31 4.26
N ALA A 86 -9.80 -5.99 3.19
CA ALA A 86 -10.39 -7.25 2.77
C ALA A 86 -9.43 -7.97 1.82
N MET A 87 -9.59 -9.27 1.69
CA MET A 87 -8.87 -10.11 0.73
C MET A 87 -9.88 -10.95 -0.07
N THR A 88 -9.45 -11.48 -1.21
CA THR A 88 -10.25 -12.46 -1.95
C THR A 88 -10.54 -13.67 -1.09
N GLU A 89 -9.57 -14.11 -0.33
CA GLU A 89 -9.63 -15.25 0.58
C GLU A 89 -10.59 -15.05 1.76
N THR A 90 -10.71 -13.81 2.25
CA THR A 90 -11.61 -13.53 3.38
C THR A 90 -13.06 -13.38 2.94
N GLY A 91 -13.33 -13.16 1.66
CA GLY A 91 -14.69 -13.09 1.11
C GLY A 91 -15.60 -12.14 1.89
N ALA A 92 -16.69 -12.69 2.44
CA ALA A 92 -17.60 -12.00 3.35
C ALA A 92 -17.35 -12.34 4.83
N GLY A 93 -16.40 -13.23 5.13
CA GLY A 93 -16.14 -13.72 6.50
C GLY A 93 -15.28 -12.78 7.32
N ALA A 94 -14.49 -11.91 6.69
CA ALA A 94 -13.76 -10.86 7.38
C ALA A 94 -13.53 -9.64 6.46
N VAL A 95 -14.18 -8.55 6.81
CA VAL A 95 -14.01 -7.21 6.20
C VAL A 95 -13.93 -6.21 7.35
N ILE A 96 -12.94 -5.32 7.31
CA ILE A 96 -12.77 -4.29 8.34
C ILE A 96 -12.76 -2.93 7.63
N ILE A 97 -13.53 -1.96 8.11
CA ILE A 97 -13.76 -0.69 7.43
C ILE A 97 -13.60 0.48 8.41
N ALA A 98 -12.90 1.53 8.00
CA ALA A 98 -12.80 2.77 8.75
C ALA A 98 -14.08 3.64 8.58
N ASN A 99 -15.22 3.12 9.04
CA ASN A 99 -16.54 3.74 8.95
C ASN A 99 -16.99 4.44 10.24
N GLN A 100 -16.19 4.35 11.30
CA GLN A 100 -16.44 4.99 12.61
C GLN A 100 -15.41 6.09 12.89
N GLU A 101 -15.85 7.19 13.47
CA GLU A 101 -14.92 8.26 13.89
C GLU A 101 -14.19 7.88 15.21
N PRO A 102 -12.94 8.26 15.37
CA PRO A 102 -12.08 8.91 14.37
C PRO A 102 -11.59 7.91 13.29
N ARG A 103 -11.72 8.28 12.01
CA ARG A 103 -11.25 7.45 10.88
C ARG A 103 -9.73 7.46 10.69
N HIS A 104 -9.01 8.31 11.41
CA HIS A 104 -7.56 8.48 11.29
C HIS A 104 -7.09 8.75 9.85
N ILE A 105 -7.70 9.74 9.20
CA ILE A 105 -7.44 10.14 7.82
C ILE A 105 -5.94 10.34 7.59
N GLY A 106 -5.40 9.80 6.49
CA GLY A 106 -3.99 9.94 6.12
C GLY A 106 -3.02 9.07 6.91
N THR A 107 -3.51 8.04 7.61
CA THR A 107 -2.65 7.17 8.43
C THR A 107 -2.61 5.72 7.97
N SER A 108 -3.29 5.37 6.86
CA SER A 108 -3.55 4.00 6.41
C SER A 108 -4.32 3.16 7.44
N SER A 109 -5.14 3.82 8.27
CA SER A 109 -6.06 3.12 9.14
C SER A 109 -7.20 2.55 8.31
N PHE A 110 -7.55 1.30 8.57
CA PHE A 110 -8.72 0.64 8.00
C PHE A 110 -9.80 0.35 9.06
N GLY A 111 -9.74 1.04 10.21
CA GLY A 111 -10.76 1.00 11.25
C GLY A 111 -10.52 -0.06 12.30
N ARG A 112 -11.61 -0.55 12.87
CA ARG A 112 -11.66 -1.58 13.91
C ARG A 112 -12.50 -2.75 13.42
N GLU A 113 -12.21 -3.95 13.93
CA GLU A 113 -13.05 -5.12 13.69
C GLU A 113 -14.44 -4.93 14.29
N GLU A 114 -15.46 -5.42 13.58
CA GLU A 114 -16.84 -5.56 14.07
C GLU A 114 -16.99 -6.88 14.84
N ASP A 115 -18.13 -7.06 15.51
CA ASP A 115 -18.38 -8.21 16.41
C ASP A 115 -18.34 -9.58 15.72
N ASP A 116 -18.51 -9.62 14.41
CA ASP A 116 -18.47 -10.84 13.59
C ASP A 116 -17.05 -11.25 13.15
N VAL A 117 -16.05 -10.40 13.39
CA VAL A 117 -14.63 -10.63 13.02
C VAL A 117 -13.75 -10.65 14.27
N GLN A 118 -12.98 -11.73 14.43
CA GLN A 118 -11.93 -11.76 15.43
C GLN A 118 -10.57 -11.49 14.80
N VAL A 119 -9.76 -10.67 15.47
CA VAL A 119 -8.44 -10.25 15.04
C VAL A 119 -7.38 -10.61 16.07
N ARG A 120 -6.24 -11.13 15.60
CA ARG A 120 -4.97 -11.21 16.35
C ARG A 120 -3.88 -10.53 15.55
N ILE A 121 -2.92 -9.94 16.25
CA ILE A 121 -1.68 -9.45 15.65
C ILE A 121 -0.54 -10.22 16.32
N VAL A 122 0.26 -10.89 15.52
CA VAL A 122 1.35 -11.74 16.04
C VAL A 122 2.70 -11.29 15.47
N THR A 123 3.70 -11.24 16.35
CA THR A 123 5.09 -10.96 15.96
C THR A 123 5.68 -12.12 15.15
N ASP A 124 6.86 -11.93 14.57
CA ASP A 124 7.59 -13.02 13.88
C ASP A 124 7.91 -14.21 14.79
N ALA A 125 7.95 -14.02 16.11
CA ALA A 125 8.11 -15.07 17.11
C ALA A 125 6.79 -15.78 17.46
N GLY A 126 5.67 -15.45 16.79
CA GLY A 126 4.35 -16.02 17.07
C GLY A 126 3.70 -15.53 18.37
N GLN A 127 4.27 -14.50 19.02
CA GLN A 127 3.72 -13.92 20.23
C GLN A 127 2.73 -12.79 19.92
N PRO A 128 1.72 -12.55 20.75
CA PRO A 128 0.85 -11.38 20.60
C PRO A 128 1.67 -10.09 20.54
N ALA A 129 1.44 -9.28 19.54
CA ALA A 129 2.06 -7.97 19.42
C ALA A 129 1.47 -6.98 20.44
N ALA A 130 2.32 -6.15 21.04
CA ALA A 130 1.89 -5.06 21.90
C ALA A 130 1.20 -3.94 21.07
N ILE A 131 0.48 -3.04 21.74
CA ILE A 131 -0.08 -1.85 21.10
C ILE A 131 1.06 -1.02 20.49
N GLY A 132 0.89 -0.60 19.24
CA GLY A 132 1.90 0.11 18.47
C GLY A 132 2.98 -0.79 17.84
N GLU A 133 3.09 -2.06 18.24
CA GLU A 133 4.03 -3.02 17.67
C GLU A 133 3.50 -3.58 16.36
N HIS A 134 4.40 -3.82 15.42
CA HIS A 134 4.08 -4.42 14.12
C HIS A 134 3.99 -5.94 14.23
N GLY A 135 2.98 -6.54 13.62
CA GLY A 135 2.84 -7.99 13.54
C GLY A 135 1.94 -8.40 12.38
N GLU A 136 1.93 -9.70 12.10
CA GLU A 136 1.04 -10.28 11.10
C GLU A 136 -0.40 -10.24 11.59
N LEU A 137 -1.30 -9.75 10.75
CA LEU A 137 -2.74 -9.79 10.98
C LEU A 137 -3.25 -11.22 10.77
N LEU A 138 -3.86 -11.78 11.79
CA LEU A 138 -4.63 -13.02 11.73
C LEU A 138 -6.09 -12.69 11.92
N VAL A 139 -6.95 -13.30 11.12
CA VAL A 139 -8.40 -13.08 11.17
C VAL A 139 -9.17 -14.39 11.16
N ARG A 140 -10.37 -14.36 11.73
CA ARG A 140 -11.36 -15.42 11.59
C ARG A 140 -12.76 -14.88 11.82
N HIS A 141 -13.78 -15.59 11.38
CA HIS A 141 -15.15 -15.31 11.79
C HIS A 141 -15.35 -15.59 13.28
N ALA A 142 -16.13 -14.76 13.95
CA ALA A 142 -16.35 -14.87 15.41
C ALA A 142 -17.35 -15.94 15.82
N GLY A 143 -18.16 -16.50 14.88
CA GLY A 143 -19.14 -17.55 15.14
C GLY A 143 -18.50 -18.93 15.33
N ASP A 144 -19.36 -19.96 15.39
CA ASP A 144 -18.96 -21.36 15.63
C ASP A 144 -18.06 -21.93 14.54
N ASP A 145 -18.22 -21.48 13.28
CA ASP A 145 -17.34 -21.81 12.17
C ASP A 145 -16.36 -20.66 11.89
N PRO A 146 -15.07 -20.78 12.27
CA PRO A 146 -14.05 -19.76 12.01
C PRO A 146 -13.85 -19.45 10.53
N ARG A 147 -14.25 -20.35 9.62
CA ARG A 147 -14.12 -20.21 8.17
C ARG A 147 -15.39 -19.71 7.48
N TYR A 148 -16.43 -19.42 8.24
CA TYR A 148 -17.69 -18.95 7.66
C TYR A 148 -17.47 -17.69 6.82
N GLY A 149 -17.91 -17.73 5.55
CA GLY A 149 -17.76 -16.63 4.61
C GLY A 149 -16.39 -16.48 3.95
N PHE A 150 -15.39 -17.26 4.38
CA PHE A 150 -14.07 -17.30 3.72
C PHE A 150 -14.10 -18.19 2.47
N PHE A 151 -13.03 -18.14 1.68
CA PHE A 151 -12.86 -19.00 0.51
C PHE A 151 -12.76 -20.49 0.91
N ALA A 152 -13.13 -21.37 -0.02
CA ALA A 152 -13.05 -22.81 0.22
C ALA A 152 -11.61 -23.33 0.26
N GLY A 153 -10.69 -22.67 -0.48
CA GLY A 153 -9.28 -23.04 -0.57
C GLY A 153 -8.67 -22.61 -1.89
N TYR A 154 -7.35 -22.75 -2.01
CA TYR A 154 -6.63 -22.51 -3.25
C TYR A 154 -6.83 -23.68 -4.21
N LEU A 155 -7.13 -23.38 -5.46
CA LEU A 155 -7.44 -24.40 -6.48
C LEU A 155 -6.21 -25.29 -6.72
N LYS A 156 -6.35 -26.60 -6.48
CA LYS A 156 -5.30 -27.62 -6.65
C LYS A 156 -4.05 -27.37 -5.81
N ASP A 157 -4.19 -26.66 -4.67
CA ASP A 157 -3.10 -26.37 -3.75
C ASP A 157 -3.56 -26.45 -2.30
N ASP A 158 -3.77 -27.71 -1.87
CA ASP A 158 -4.19 -28.00 -0.50
C ASP A 158 -3.11 -27.64 0.53
N ALA A 159 -1.83 -27.69 0.12
CA ALA A 159 -0.71 -27.32 0.97
C ALA A 159 -0.73 -25.82 1.30
N ALA A 160 -0.88 -24.95 0.30
CA ALA A 160 -1.02 -23.52 0.52
C ALA A 160 -2.31 -23.17 1.31
N THR A 161 -3.40 -23.94 1.11
CA THR A 161 -4.62 -23.76 1.90
C THR A 161 -4.39 -24.10 3.37
N ALA A 162 -3.66 -25.20 3.67
CA ALA A 162 -3.33 -25.58 5.03
C ALA A 162 -2.35 -24.58 5.68
N GLU A 163 -1.39 -24.04 4.92
CA GLU A 163 -0.47 -22.99 5.37
C GLU A 163 -1.20 -21.69 5.73
N ALA A 164 -2.21 -21.32 4.94
CA ALA A 164 -2.99 -20.11 5.20
C ALA A 164 -3.91 -20.25 6.43
N TRP A 165 -4.30 -21.47 6.82
CA TRP A 165 -5.16 -21.74 7.97
C TRP A 165 -4.41 -22.57 9.02
N GLN A 166 -3.93 -21.91 10.08
CA GLN A 166 -3.26 -22.57 11.19
C GLN A 166 -3.97 -22.26 12.51
N ASP A 167 -4.16 -23.26 13.36
CA ASP A 167 -4.75 -23.14 14.70
C ASP A 167 -6.12 -22.41 14.73
N GLY A 168 -6.92 -22.57 13.65
CA GLY A 168 -8.22 -21.92 13.50
C GLY A 168 -8.18 -20.44 13.15
N TRP A 169 -7.01 -19.94 12.66
CA TRP A 169 -6.81 -18.57 12.21
C TRP A 169 -6.34 -18.52 10.76
N PHE A 170 -6.85 -17.56 10.01
CA PHE A 170 -6.39 -17.25 8.67
C PHE A 170 -5.18 -16.30 8.76
N HIS A 171 -4.04 -16.75 8.24
CA HIS A 171 -2.81 -15.96 8.12
C HIS A 171 -2.86 -15.09 6.88
N THR A 172 -3.04 -13.79 7.06
CA THR A 172 -3.28 -12.87 5.94
C THR A 172 -2.01 -12.52 5.17
N GLY A 173 -0.86 -12.66 5.81
CA GLY A 173 0.41 -12.15 5.29
C GLY A 173 0.49 -10.61 5.25
N ASP A 174 -0.45 -9.91 5.88
CA ASP A 174 -0.43 -8.46 6.03
C ASP A 174 0.17 -8.08 7.38
N ILE A 175 1.14 -7.17 7.37
CA ILE A 175 1.70 -6.59 8.57
C ILE A 175 0.90 -5.35 8.93
N VAL A 176 0.42 -5.32 10.14
CA VAL A 176 -0.39 -4.24 10.69
C VAL A 176 0.10 -3.86 12.09
N ARG A 177 -0.46 -2.82 12.64
CA ARG A 177 -0.35 -2.51 14.07
C ARG A 177 -1.70 -2.05 14.61
N ARG A 178 -1.92 -2.26 15.91
CA ARG A 178 -3.08 -1.74 16.64
C ARG A 178 -2.69 -0.48 17.38
N GLU A 179 -3.50 0.56 17.28
CA GLU A 179 -3.33 1.81 18.00
C GLU A 179 -4.00 1.74 19.39
N ASP A 180 -3.71 2.71 20.27
CA ASP A 180 -4.25 2.78 21.63
C ASP A 180 -5.77 2.78 21.68
N ASP A 181 -6.42 3.35 20.67
CA ASP A 181 -7.88 3.40 20.55
C ASP A 181 -8.49 2.17 19.87
N GLY A 182 -7.68 1.15 19.57
CA GLY A 182 -8.07 -0.10 18.93
C GLY A 182 -8.06 -0.07 17.40
N ALA A 183 -7.87 1.08 16.76
CA ALA A 183 -7.81 1.17 15.30
C ALA A 183 -6.63 0.39 14.74
N LEU A 184 -6.86 -0.27 13.60
CA LEU A 184 -5.86 -1.05 12.90
C LEU A 184 -5.27 -0.21 11.76
N ARG A 185 -3.94 -0.24 11.63
CA ARG A 185 -3.21 0.41 10.54
C ARG A 185 -2.44 -0.58 9.72
N PHE A 186 -2.62 -0.48 8.41
CA PHE A 186 -1.82 -1.25 7.45
C PHE A 186 -0.40 -0.71 7.38
N VAL A 187 0.57 -1.63 7.41
CA VAL A 187 2.00 -1.31 7.29
C VAL A 187 2.52 -1.76 5.93
N ASP A 188 2.49 -3.07 5.65
CA ASP A 188 2.87 -3.66 4.35
C ASP A 188 2.47 -5.14 4.28
N ARG A 189 2.72 -5.77 3.15
CA ARG A 189 2.69 -7.23 3.02
C ARG A 189 3.97 -7.85 3.62
N LYS A 190 3.84 -8.92 4.40
CA LYS A 190 4.97 -9.66 5.01
C LYS A 190 6.08 -9.99 4.00
N LYS A 191 5.69 -10.40 2.80
CA LYS A 191 6.61 -10.73 1.70
C LYS A 191 7.28 -9.51 1.03
N ASN A 192 6.82 -8.29 1.31
CA ASN A 192 7.36 -7.04 0.74
C ASN A 192 8.14 -6.23 1.77
N VAL A 193 8.08 -6.62 3.04
CA VAL A 193 8.88 -5.98 4.10
C VAL A 193 10.35 -6.23 3.83
N ILE A 194 11.15 -5.16 3.83
CA ILE A 194 12.59 -5.20 3.68
C ILE A 194 13.20 -5.24 5.08
N ARG A 195 13.96 -6.30 5.38
CA ARG A 195 14.54 -6.52 6.71
C ARG A 195 15.98 -6.06 6.76
N ARG A 196 16.19 -4.83 7.20
CA ARG A 196 17.50 -4.21 7.23
C ARG A 196 17.97 -3.97 8.67
N SER A 197 19.06 -4.66 9.09
CA SER A 197 19.67 -4.49 10.42
C SER A 197 18.65 -4.59 11.58
N GLY A 198 17.69 -5.52 11.48
CA GLY A 198 16.62 -5.70 12.48
C GLY A 198 15.40 -4.78 12.30
N GLU A 199 15.47 -3.80 11.41
CA GLU A 199 14.35 -2.90 11.11
C GLU A 199 13.47 -3.49 10.00
N ASN A 200 12.15 -3.40 10.17
CA ASN A 200 11.16 -3.75 9.16
C ASN A 200 10.77 -2.49 8.37
N ILE A 201 11.16 -2.43 7.11
CA ILE A 201 10.92 -1.28 6.23
C ILE A 201 9.78 -1.63 5.27
N SER A 202 8.74 -0.80 5.26
CA SER A 202 7.66 -0.92 4.29
C SER A 202 8.12 -0.39 2.93
N ALA A 203 8.07 -1.25 1.91
CA ALA A 203 8.33 -0.85 0.53
C ALA A 203 7.35 0.23 0.07
N VAL A 204 6.07 0.10 0.44
CA VAL A 204 5.01 1.06 0.08
C VAL A 204 5.24 2.43 0.70
N GLU A 205 5.73 2.50 1.95
CA GLU A 205 6.06 3.77 2.60
C GLU A 205 7.16 4.52 1.85
N VAL A 206 8.21 3.81 1.44
CA VAL A 206 9.32 4.40 0.67
C VAL A 206 8.85 4.82 -0.71
N GLU A 207 8.07 3.99 -1.40
CA GLU A 207 7.47 4.32 -2.70
C GLU A 207 6.62 5.58 -2.66
N SER A 208 5.77 5.73 -1.63
CA SER A 208 4.91 6.91 -1.46
C SER A 208 5.70 8.21 -1.33
N VAL A 209 6.87 8.18 -0.67
CA VAL A 209 7.74 9.35 -0.57
C VAL A 209 8.46 9.62 -1.89
N LEU A 210 8.98 8.56 -2.53
CA LEU A 210 9.69 8.68 -3.81
C LEU A 210 8.79 9.19 -4.95
N MET A 211 7.53 8.79 -4.99
CA MET A 211 6.55 9.25 -5.98
C MET A 211 6.30 10.76 -5.97
N GLN A 212 6.66 11.45 -4.90
CA GLN A 212 6.52 12.91 -4.77
C GLN A 212 7.73 13.66 -5.32
N HIS A 213 8.82 12.97 -5.63
CA HIS A 213 10.01 13.60 -6.21
C HIS A 213 9.75 14.01 -7.67
N PRO A 214 10.11 15.25 -8.10
CA PRO A 214 9.78 15.75 -9.44
C PRO A 214 10.26 14.89 -10.62
N LEU A 215 11.39 14.19 -10.46
CA LEU A 215 11.93 13.31 -11.52
C LEU A 215 11.27 11.92 -11.56
N VAL A 216 10.49 11.54 -10.56
CA VAL A 216 9.94 10.18 -10.45
C VAL A 216 8.57 10.11 -11.10
N LYS A 217 8.48 9.41 -12.21
CA LYS A 217 7.22 9.10 -12.89
C LYS A 217 6.54 7.87 -12.31
N ALA A 218 7.34 6.83 -12.00
CA ALA A 218 6.90 5.62 -11.34
C ALA A 218 8.07 5.02 -10.55
N VAL A 219 7.78 4.31 -9.47
CA VAL A 219 8.80 3.66 -8.65
C VAL A 219 8.27 2.35 -8.07
N ALA A 220 9.16 1.38 -7.95
CA ALA A 220 8.96 0.16 -7.18
C ALA A 220 10.17 -0.04 -6.26
N VAL A 221 9.89 -0.35 -5.00
CA VAL A 221 10.93 -0.60 -3.99
C VAL A 221 10.97 -2.09 -3.66
N ALA A 222 12.16 -2.64 -3.59
CA ALA A 222 12.37 -4.05 -3.28
C ALA A 222 13.63 -4.24 -2.42
N ALA A 223 13.70 -5.40 -1.75
CA ALA A 223 14.89 -5.84 -1.04
C ALA A 223 15.95 -6.32 -2.03
N VAL A 224 17.19 -5.99 -1.75
CA VAL A 224 18.36 -6.68 -2.31
C VAL A 224 19.21 -7.24 -1.17
N PRO A 225 19.75 -8.46 -1.30
CA PRO A 225 20.57 -9.06 -0.25
C PRO A 225 21.81 -8.20 0.07
N ASP A 226 22.08 -7.99 1.36
CA ASP A 226 23.27 -7.33 1.87
C ASP A 226 23.96 -8.24 2.89
N ALA A 227 25.27 -8.50 2.70
CA ALA A 227 26.02 -9.45 3.50
C ALA A 227 26.13 -9.11 5.00
N VAL A 228 25.96 -7.82 5.36
CA VAL A 228 26.08 -7.34 6.75
C VAL A 228 24.72 -7.01 7.36
N ARG A 229 23.79 -6.51 6.55
CA ARG A 229 22.52 -5.93 7.03
C ARG A 229 21.32 -6.84 6.83
N GLY A 230 21.48 -8.01 6.17
CA GLY A 230 20.42 -8.87 5.71
C GLY A 230 19.91 -8.40 4.35
N ASP A 231 19.09 -7.34 4.35
CA ASP A 231 18.64 -6.67 3.13
C ASP A 231 19.13 -5.22 3.06
N GLU A 232 19.18 -4.69 1.85
CA GLU A 232 19.27 -3.26 1.57
C GLU A 232 18.09 -2.83 0.69
N VAL A 233 17.69 -1.56 0.82
CA VAL A 233 16.58 -0.96 0.07
C VAL A 233 17.05 -0.59 -1.33
N LEU A 234 16.41 -1.13 -2.36
CA LEU A 234 16.62 -0.74 -3.75
C LEU A 234 15.36 -0.09 -4.32
N ALA A 235 15.51 1.09 -4.92
CA ALA A 235 14.45 1.77 -5.65
C ALA A 235 14.66 1.59 -7.17
N CYS A 236 13.70 0.95 -7.85
CA CYS A 236 13.60 0.93 -9.31
C CYS A 236 12.77 2.13 -9.76
N VAL A 237 13.39 3.09 -10.43
CA VAL A 237 12.80 4.37 -10.80
C VAL A 237 12.61 4.48 -12.31
N VAL A 238 11.39 4.75 -12.74
CA VAL A 238 11.10 5.30 -14.06
C VAL A 238 11.14 6.81 -13.94
N ALA A 239 12.18 7.44 -14.49
CA ALA A 239 12.37 8.89 -14.43
C ALA A 239 11.86 9.58 -15.69
N GLU A 240 11.34 10.81 -15.53
CA GLU A 240 10.94 11.68 -16.64
C GLU A 240 11.34 13.13 -16.35
N PRO A 241 12.32 13.73 -17.09
CA PRO A 241 13.10 13.10 -18.14
C PRO A 241 14.09 12.05 -17.62
N LEU A 242 14.46 11.08 -18.46
CA LEU A 242 15.51 10.12 -18.11
C LEU A 242 16.85 10.84 -17.97
N PRO A 243 17.59 10.68 -16.86
CA PRO A 243 18.91 11.30 -16.68
C PRO A 243 19.90 10.81 -17.74
N ALA A 244 20.69 11.73 -18.31
CA ALA A 244 21.62 11.43 -19.38
C ALA A 244 23.08 11.33 -18.87
N GLY A 245 23.78 10.27 -19.29
CA GLY A 245 25.18 10.02 -18.93
C GLY A 245 25.38 9.66 -17.45
N ASP A 246 26.58 9.17 -17.12
CA ASP A 246 26.87 8.66 -15.77
C ASP A 246 26.76 9.75 -14.70
N ALA A 247 27.18 10.98 -14.98
CA ALA A 247 27.06 12.10 -14.07
C ALA A 247 25.59 12.45 -13.78
N GLY A 248 24.75 12.56 -14.83
CA GLY A 248 23.33 12.85 -14.66
C GLY A 248 22.58 11.75 -13.91
N ILE A 249 22.92 10.49 -14.17
CA ILE A 249 22.36 9.33 -13.43
C ILE A 249 22.75 9.41 -11.95
N SER A 250 24.03 9.69 -11.65
CA SER A 250 24.51 9.82 -10.26
C SER A 250 23.86 10.97 -9.52
N ASP A 251 23.74 12.15 -10.14
CA ASP A 251 23.15 13.33 -9.52
C ASP A 251 21.65 13.15 -9.27
N ALA A 252 20.93 12.56 -10.22
CA ALA A 252 19.52 12.24 -10.06
C ALA A 252 19.29 11.24 -8.92
N ALA A 253 20.10 10.17 -8.84
CA ALA A 253 20.01 9.19 -7.76
C ALA A 253 20.25 9.83 -6.39
N ARG A 254 21.26 10.69 -6.26
CA ARG A 254 21.57 11.42 -5.03
C ARG A 254 20.41 12.35 -4.62
N SER A 255 19.84 13.08 -5.59
CA SER A 255 18.68 13.96 -5.35
C SER A 255 17.49 13.15 -4.81
N ILE A 256 17.19 12.01 -5.40
CA ILE A 256 16.10 11.10 -4.99
C ILE A 256 16.33 10.58 -3.56
N VAL A 257 17.56 10.17 -3.24
CA VAL A 257 17.88 9.67 -1.89
C VAL A 257 17.86 10.79 -0.85
N GLN A 258 18.38 11.97 -1.19
CA GLN A 258 18.33 13.15 -0.32
C GLN A 258 16.88 13.51 0.02
N TRP A 259 15.97 13.47 -0.97
CA TRP A 259 14.53 13.66 -0.77
C TRP A 259 13.92 12.69 0.24
N CYS A 260 14.34 11.42 0.18
CA CYS A 260 13.94 10.42 1.17
C CYS A 260 14.48 10.70 2.56
N LEU A 261 15.77 11.08 2.68
CA LEU A 261 16.43 11.35 3.95
C LEU A 261 15.82 12.54 4.70
N GLU A 262 15.19 13.47 4.00
CA GLU A 262 14.47 14.61 4.58
C GLU A 262 13.10 14.24 5.16
N GLN A 263 12.52 13.09 4.75
CA GLN A 263 11.15 12.73 5.08
C GLN A 263 11.04 11.41 5.84
N LEU A 264 12.04 10.55 5.77
CA LEU A 264 12.06 9.22 6.37
C LEU A 264 13.29 9.04 7.27
N ALA A 265 13.20 8.06 8.17
CA ALA A 265 14.37 7.60 8.90
C ALA A 265 15.47 7.14 7.93
N TYR A 266 16.74 7.46 8.24
CA TYR A 266 17.87 7.23 7.34
C TYR A 266 17.99 5.78 6.82
N TYR A 267 17.60 4.81 7.62
CA TYR A 267 17.68 3.40 7.26
C TYR A 267 16.63 2.98 6.22
N LYS A 268 15.54 3.75 6.07
CA LYS A 268 14.48 3.54 5.09
C LYS A 268 14.83 4.07 3.70
N ALA A 269 15.71 5.07 3.61
CA ALA A 269 16.11 5.61 2.32
C ALA A 269 16.79 4.55 1.44
N PRO A 270 16.65 4.61 0.11
CA PRO A 270 17.28 3.65 -0.79
C PRO A 270 18.82 3.63 -0.64
N GLY A 271 19.39 2.43 -0.51
CA GLY A 271 20.83 2.20 -0.62
C GLY A 271 21.27 2.00 -2.06
N TYR A 272 20.32 1.67 -2.94
CA TYR A 272 20.53 1.59 -4.38
C TYR A 272 19.37 2.26 -5.12
N VAL A 273 19.70 3.02 -6.17
CA VAL A 273 18.72 3.61 -7.09
C VAL A 273 19.02 3.12 -8.50
N ALA A 274 18.10 2.38 -9.08
CA ALA A 274 18.22 1.86 -10.44
C ALA A 274 17.21 2.54 -11.36
N PHE A 275 17.68 3.15 -12.44
CA PHE A 275 16.82 3.73 -13.48
C PHE A 275 16.43 2.68 -14.50
N VAL A 276 15.13 2.46 -14.65
CA VAL A 276 14.55 1.46 -15.55
C VAL A 276 13.60 2.12 -16.56
N ASP A 277 13.42 1.50 -17.73
CA ASP A 277 12.53 2.05 -18.74
C ASP A 277 11.06 1.81 -18.40
N SER A 278 10.75 0.72 -17.69
CA SER A 278 9.40 0.37 -17.21
C SER A 278 9.47 -0.52 -15.97
N LEU A 279 8.38 -0.55 -15.21
CA LEU A 279 8.19 -1.47 -14.10
C LEU A 279 7.33 -2.66 -14.54
N PRO A 280 7.50 -3.86 -13.97
CA PRO A 280 6.59 -4.97 -14.17
C PRO A 280 5.24 -4.65 -13.51
N LEU A 281 4.19 -4.53 -14.33
CA LEU A 281 2.84 -4.19 -13.89
C LEU A 281 1.85 -5.28 -14.28
N THR A 282 0.83 -5.48 -13.46
CA THR A 282 -0.35 -6.28 -13.81
C THR A 282 -1.21 -5.55 -14.83
N THR A 283 -2.19 -6.24 -15.42
CA THR A 283 -3.20 -5.63 -16.31
C THR A 283 -4.02 -4.50 -15.63
N THR A 284 -4.02 -4.47 -14.31
CA THR A 284 -4.66 -3.42 -13.49
C THR A 284 -3.70 -2.35 -12.99
N ASN A 285 -2.52 -2.22 -13.61
CA ASN A 285 -1.45 -1.26 -13.26
C ASN A 285 -0.92 -1.37 -11.82
N LYS A 286 -0.99 -2.56 -11.22
CA LYS A 286 -0.34 -2.82 -9.92
C LYS A 286 1.05 -3.41 -10.15
N ILE A 287 2.02 -3.04 -9.31
CA ILE A 287 3.38 -3.60 -9.36
C ILE A 287 3.33 -5.11 -9.13
N GLN A 288 3.90 -5.87 -10.05
CA GLN A 288 4.09 -7.32 -9.92
C GLN A 288 5.26 -7.60 -8.97
N ARG A 289 4.97 -7.68 -7.67
CA ARG A 289 6.00 -7.81 -6.62
C ARG A 289 6.89 -9.03 -6.78
N GLY A 290 6.34 -10.14 -7.31
CA GLY A 290 7.12 -11.35 -7.58
C GLY A 290 8.21 -11.11 -8.63
N GLU A 291 7.87 -10.45 -9.74
CA GLU A 291 8.82 -10.09 -10.77
C GLU A 291 9.84 -9.05 -10.28
N MET A 292 9.39 -8.08 -9.49
CA MET A 292 10.29 -7.10 -8.85
C MET A 292 11.30 -7.78 -7.93
N LYS A 293 10.88 -8.77 -7.14
CA LYS A 293 11.77 -9.53 -6.26
C LYS A 293 12.83 -10.33 -7.05
N ALA A 294 12.48 -10.82 -8.22
CA ALA A 294 13.43 -11.51 -9.12
C ALA A 294 14.38 -10.53 -9.82
N LEU A 295 13.88 -9.36 -10.22
CA LEU A 295 14.63 -8.33 -10.93
C LEU A 295 15.62 -7.58 -10.02
N ALA A 296 15.19 -7.17 -8.84
CA ALA A 296 15.95 -6.26 -7.97
C ALA A 296 17.39 -6.73 -7.68
N PRO A 297 17.65 -8.01 -7.34
CA PRO A 297 19.02 -8.47 -7.06
C PRO A 297 19.97 -8.42 -8.27
N THR A 298 19.45 -8.30 -9.50
CA THR A 298 20.25 -8.24 -10.73
C THR A 298 20.71 -6.83 -11.10
N LEU A 299 20.18 -5.81 -10.44
CA LEU A 299 20.41 -4.41 -10.80
C LEU A 299 21.67 -3.79 -10.19
N PRO A 300 22.08 -4.10 -8.93
CA PRO A 300 23.32 -3.58 -8.37
C PRO A 300 24.52 -3.91 -9.26
N GLY A 301 25.37 -2.89 -9.53
CA GLY A 301 26.53 -3.02 -10.42
C GLY A 301 26.26 -2.81 -11.90
N THR A 302 24.98 -2.63 -12.31
CA THR A 302 24.68 -2.21 -13.69
C THR A 302 24.94 -0.70 -13.90
N ALA A 303 25.15 -0.28 -15.15
CA ALA A 303 25.45 1.12 -15.50
C ALA A 303 24.37 2.14 -15.08
N ARG A 304 23.12 1.69 -14.91
CA ARG A 304 21.99 2.53 -14.51
C ARG A 304 21.63 2.38 -13.02
N CYS A 305 22.43 1.65 -12.24
CA CYS A 305 22.21 1.49 -10.81
C CYS A 305 23.31 2.18 -10.00
N VAL A 306 22.92 3.11 -9.18
CA VAL A 306 23.84 3.91 -8.35
C VAL A 306 23.81 3.37 -6.92
N ASP A 307 25.00 3.09 -6.36
CA ASP A 307 25.16 2.81 -4.94
C ASP A 307 25.12 4.13 -4.15
N THR A 308 24.12 4.26 -3.31
CA THR A 308 23.88 5.41 -2.44
C THR A 308 24.00 5.06 -0.95
N THR A 309 24.50 3.87 -0.61
CA THR A 309 24.65 3.40 0.77
C THR A 309 25.47 4.36 1.63
N GLY A 310 26.47 5.02 1.04
CA GLY A 310 27.32 6.02 1.70
C GLY A 310 26.58 7.29 2.16
N MET A 311 25.39 7.56 1.64
CA MET A 311 24.56 8.70 2.04
C MET A 311 23.73 8.40 3.32
N LYS A 312 23.56 7.15 3.69
CA LYS A 312 22.73 6.69 4.82
C LYS A 312 23.50 6.78 6.14
N LYS A 313 23.72 7.99 6.65
CA LYS A 313 24.37 8.20 7.95
C LYS A 313 23.32 8.46 9.02
N ARG A 314 23.51 7.86 10.22
CA ARG A 314 22.71 8.20 11.39
C ARG A 314 22.94 9.68 11.71
N GLN A 315 21.89 10.50 11.69
CA GLN A 315 21.99 11.86 12.19
C GLN A 315 22.31 11.75 13.69
N GLU A 316 23.45 12.30 14.12
CA GLU A 316 23.72 12.46 15.55
C GLU A 316 22.67 13.43 16.10
N ALA A 317 21.94 13.03 17.15
CA ALA A 317 21.04 13.94 17.82
C ALA A 317 21.83 15.18 18.26
N PRO A 318 21.29 16.39 18.08
CA PRO A 318 21.94 17.58 18.61
C PRO A 318 22.11 17.39 20.13
N ARG A 319 23.34 17.56 20.61
CA ARG A 319 23.71 17.50 22.03
C ARG A 319 23.06 18.62 22.83
#